data_767af963cd10a387b4bc7bd398d8e98c
#
_entry.id   767af963cd10a387b4bc7bd398d8e98c
#
_cell.length_a   1.000
_cell.length_b   1.000
_cell.length_c   1.000
_cell.angle_alpha   90.00
_cell.angle_beta   90.00
_cell.angle_gamma   90.00
#
_symmetry.space_group_name_H-M   'P 1'
#
loop_
_entity.id
_entity.type
_entity.pdbx_description
1 polymer ?
#
loop_
_entity_poly.entity_id
_entity_poly.type
_entity_poly.pdbx_seq_one_letter_code
_entity_poly.pdbx_strand_id
1 'polypeptide(L)'
;AHPLDDYKIIINHMCKTQLTELENLEALKGQEIAVAGMVVSVQNLITKTGKPWGKFVLEDYNGTHEFALFSRDYENFRKYLFSDYFLFVRGRVQPKPYNDKELEFKIISMVQLSEMRDTMIKEMNVLLPVEDVTPTLVRELTEKVKEAKGETLFRISVIDREAHVSLSLFSKSHKVSLTQSLVSYLDDNEIKYSIA
;
A
#
# COMPACT_ATOMS: atom_id res chain seq x y z
N ALA A 1 -16.07 6.21 5.74
CA ALA A 1 -14.93 5.36 5.36
C ALA A 1 -14.33 5.88 4.05
N HIS A 2 -13.03 6.01 3.97
CA HIS A 2 -12.34 6.42 2.74
C HIS A 2 -12.15 5.19 1.84
N PRO A 3 -12.24 5.30 0.50
CA PRO A 3 -12.05 4.15 -0.40
C PRO A 3 -10.72 3.42 -0.22
N LEU A 4 -9.67 4.12 0.23
CA LEU A 4 -8.34 3.56 0.50
C LEU A 4 -8.20 2.87 1.86
N ASP A 5 -9.22 2.87 2.71
CA ASP A 5 -9.11 2.32 4.08
C ASP A 5 -8.75 0.83 4.10
N ASP A 6 -9.23 0.06 3.11
CA ASP A 6 -8.87 -1.36 2.96
C ASP A 6 -7.38 -1.60 2.67
N TYR A 7 -6.66 -0.57 2.22
CA TYR A 7 -5.24 -0.62 1.86
C TYR A 7 -4.36 0.23 2.78
N LYS A 8 -4.94 0.85 3.81
CA LYS A 8 -4.24 1.81 4.70
C LYS A 8 -2.94 1.27 5.27
N ILE A 9 -2.92 0.00 5.69
CA ILE A 9 -1.71 -0.64 6.22
C ILE A 9 -0.61 -0.71 5.17
N ILE A 10 -0.95 -1.16 3.96
CA ILE A 10 0.02 -1.27 2.86
C ILE A 10 0.57 0.11 2.51
N ILE A 11 -0.33 1.09 2.38
CA ILE A 11 0.05 2.47 2.07
C ILE A 11 1.00 3.01 3.14
N ASN A 12 0.66 2.90 4.41
CA ASN A 12 1.48 3.40 5.51
C ASN A 12 2.84 2.69 5.63
N HIS A 13 2.89 1.41 5.25
CA HIS A 13 4.13 0.63 5.31
C HIS A 13 5.04 0.88 4.10
N MET A 14 4.47 1.02 2.91
CA MET A 14 5.19 1.05 1.64
C MET A 14 5.38 2.46 1.06
N CYS A 15 4.48 3.40 1.39
CA CYS A 15 4.51 4.76 0.85
C CYS A 15 4.88 5.74 1.96
N LYS A 16 6.07 6.34 1.83
CA LYS A 16 6.54 7.40 2.74
C LYS A 16 6.26 8.79 2.20
N THR A 17 5.86 8.88 0.94
CA THR A 17 5.61 10.12 0.20
C THR A 17 4.14 10.21 -0.16
N GLN A 18 3.54 11.37 0.04
CA GLN A 18 2.16 11.68 -0.35
C GLN A 18 2.12 12.20 -1.80
N LEU A 19 0.96 12.08 -2.46
CA LEU A 19 0.80 12.57 -3.83
C LEU A 19 1.05 14.07 -3.97
N THR A 20 0.67 14.87 -2.97
CA THR A 20 0.90 16.32 -2.95
C THR A 20 2.37 16.71 -2.90
N GLU A 21 3.24 15.86 -2.37
CA GLU A 21 4.68 16.13 -2.34
C GLU A 21 5.33 16.05 -3.74
N LEU A 22 4.68 15.41 -4.71
CA LEU A 22 5.13 15.37 -6.11
C LEU A 22 5.03 16.73 -6.82
N GLU A 23 4.39 17.73 -6.22
CA GLU A 23 4.41 19.09 -6.72
C GLU A 23 5.78 19.76 -6.54
N ASN A 24 6.60 19.30 -5.58
CA ASN A 24 7.94 19.80 -5.32
C ASN A 24 9.01 18.73 -5.59
N LEU A 25 9.27 18.46 -6.87
CA LEU A 25 10.24 17.43 -7.28
C LEU A 25 11.69 17.75 -6.85
N GLU A 26 12.04 19.02 -6.65
CA GLU A 26 13.40 19.40 -6.19
C GLU A 26 13.73 18.80 -4.81
N ALA A 27 12.76 18.76 -3.90
CA ALA A 27 12.93 18.14 -2.58
C ALA A 27 13.14 16.61 -2.65
N LEU A 28 12.72 15.97 -3.75
CA LEU A 28 12.75 14.52 -3.98
C LEU A 28 13.79 14.11 -5.02
N LYS A 29 14.63 15.05 -5.47
CA LYS A 29 15.60 14.82 -6.55
C LYS A 29 16.51 13.61 -6.28
N GLY A 30 16.61 12.74 -7.27
CA GLY A 30 17.45 11.54 -7.24
C GLY A 30 16.91 10.41 -6.36
N GLN A 31 15.77 10.59 -5.70
CA GLN A 31 15.17 9.59 -4.85
C GLN A 31 14.25 8.66 -5.67
N GLU A 32 14.22 7.40 -5.27
CA GLU A 32 13.20 6.45 -5.68
C GLU A 32 12.11 6.47 -4.63
N ILE A 33 10.89 6.77 -5.03
CA ILE A 33 9.74 6.94 -4.15
C ILE A 33 8.57 6.10 -4.60
N ALA A 34 7.70 5.81 -3.65
CA ALA A 34 6.46 5.10 -3.87
C ALA A 34 5.29 5.95 -3.36
N VAL A 35 4.25 6.01 -4.17
CA VAL A 35 2.96 6.63 -3.84
C VAL A 35 1.84 5.66 -4.15
N ALA A 36 0.70 5.85 -3.53
CA ALA A 36 -0.49 5.05 -3.79
C ALA A 36 -1.75 5.92 -3.78
N GLY A 37 -2.75 5.51 -4.51
CA GLY A 37 -4.01 6.23 -4.58
C GLY A 37 -5.06 5.51 -5.42
N MET A 38 -6.25 6.09 -5.43
CA MET A 38 -7.35 5.68 -6.29
C MET A 38 -7.32 6.48 -7.59
N VAL A 39 -7.54 5.84 -8.73
CA VAL A 39 -7.66 6.49 -10.03
C VAL A 39 -9.01 7.19 -10.10
N VAL A 40 -9.00 8.53 -10.10
CA VAL A 40 -10.22 9.34 -10.17
C VAL A 40 -10.52 9.90 -11.56
N SER A 41 -9.52 9.94 -12.43
CA SER A 41 -9.69 10.41 -13.81
C SER A 41 -8.69 9.75 -14.74
N VAL A 42 -9.13 9.44 -15.96
CA VAL A 42 -8.31 8.89 -17.03
C VAL A 42 -8.64 9.59 -18.35
N GLN A 43 -7.62 9.95 -19.10
CA GLN A 43 -7.73 10.49 -20.46
C GLN A 43 -6.77 9.75 -21.39
N ASN A 44 -7.31 9.15 -22.46
CA ASN A 44 -6.53 8.54 -23.52
C ASN A 44 -6.52 9.51 -24.72
N LEU A 45 -5.34 9.89 -25.16
CA LEU A 45 -5.14 10.98 -26.10
C LEU A 45 -4.21 10.53 -27.25
N ILE A 46 -4.19 11.30 -28.33
CA ILE A 46 -3.31 11.08 -29.48
C ILE A 46 -2.54 12.38 -29.73
N THR A 47 -1.22 12.27 -29.90
CA THR A 47 -0.37 13.41 -30.27
C THR A 47 -0.66 13.86 -31.70
N LYS A 48 -0.20 15.06 -32.07
CA LYS A 48 -0.28 15.58 -33.46
C LYS A 48 0.40 14.66 -34.48
N THR A 49 1.36 13.84 -34.02
CA THR A 49 2.08 12.84 -34.85
C THR A 49 1.44 11.47 -34.85
N GLY A 50 0.22 11.31 -34.30
CA GLY A 50 -0.52 10.05 -34.26
C GLY A 50 -0.10 9.06 -33.19
N LYS A 51 0.78 9.43 -32.24
CA LYS A 51 1.23 8.53 -31.17
C LYS A 51 0.27 8.58 -29.98
N PRO A 52 -0.16 7.43 -29.43
CA PRO A 52 -1.02 7.40 -28.26
C PRO A 52 -0.24 7.80 -26.99
N TRP A 53 -0.94 8.46 -26.08
CA TRP A 53 -0.49 8.79 -24.75
C TRP A 53 -1.67 8.90 -23.80
N GLY A 54 -1.43 8.99 -22.51
CA GLY A 54 -2.51 9.07 -21.55
C GLY A 54 -2.14 9.92 -20.33
N LYS A 55 -3.17 10.44 -19.71
CA LYS A 55 -3.11 11.07 -18.40
C LYS A 55 -4.03 10.35 -17.44
N PHE A 56 -3.63 10.30 -16.18
CA PHE A 56 -4.49 9.81 -15.11
C PHE A 56 -4.22 10.60 -13.82
N VAL A 57 -5.24 10.70 -13.00
CA VAL A 57 -5.16 11.38 -11.70
C VAL A 57 -5.34 10.34 -10.62
N LEU A 58 -4.40 10.28 -9.70
CA LEU A 58 -4.52 9.54 -8.44
C LEU A 58 -4.96 10.48 -7.33
N GLU A 59 -5.77 9.96 -6.42
CA GLU A 59 -6.19 10.60 -5.17
C GLU A 59 -5.77 9.75 -3.98
N ASP A 60 -5.14 10.36 -2.99
CA ASP A 60 -4.84 9.76 -1.70
C ASP A 60 -5.63 10.47 -0.57
N TYR A 61 -5.26 10.25 0.70
CA TYR A 61 -5.93 10.89 1.85
C TYR A 61 -5.70 12.42 1.92
N ASN A 62 -4.71 12.96 1.19
CA ASN A 62 -4.22 14.32 1.35
C ASN A 62 -4.43 15.19 0.11
N GLY A 63 -4.67 14.56 -1.04
CA GLY A 63 -4.91 15.28 -2.28
C GLY A 63 -4.77 14.42 -3.53
N THR A 64 -4.52 15.09 -4.65
CA THR A 64 -4.46 14.45 -5.96
C THR A 64 -3.16 14.81 -6.68
N HIS A 65 -2.74 13.96 -7.61
CA HIS A 65 -1.66 14.26 -8.55
C HIS A 65 -1.97 13.72 -9.94
N GLU A 66 -1.72 14.50 -10.99
CA GLU A 66 -1.86 14.10 -12.39
C GLU A 66 -0.54 13.53 -12.91
N PHE A 67 -0.60 12.33 -13.48
CA PHE A 67 0.50 11.69 -14.18
C PHE A 67 0.25 11.67 -15.68
N ALA A 68 1.30 11.82 -16.47
CA ALA A 68 1.26 11.67 -17.92
C ALA A 68 2.18 10.54 -18.37
N LEU A 69 1.67 9.67 -19.24
CA LEU A 69 2.37 8.52 -19.80
C LEU A 69 2.51 8.67 -21.31
N PHE A 70 3.73 8.63 -21.80
CA PHE A 70 4.04 8.75 -23.23
C PHE A 70 4.70 7.50 -23.78
N SER A 71 4.48 7.22 -25.05
CA SER A 71 5.19 6.17 -25.81
C SER A 71 5.21 4.82 -25.09
N ARG A 72 6.40 4.28 -24.79
CA ARG A 72 6.56 2.97 -24.14
C ARG A 72 5.92 2.92 -22.75
N ASP A 73 5.97 4.00 -21.97
CA ASP A 73 5.36 4.03 -20.64
C ASP A 73 3.84 3.90 -20.72
N TYR A 74 3.23 4.58 -21.71
CA TYR A 74 1.80 4.41 -21.97
C TYR A 74 1.45 2.97 -22.38
N GLU A 75 2.21 2.36 -23.26
CA GLU A 75 1.99 0.98 -23.68
C GLU A 75 2.10 -0.01 -22.50
N ASN A 76 3.10 0.19 -21.63
CA ASN A 76 3.34 -0.67 -20.47
C ASN A 76 2.26 -0.55 -19.39
N PHE A 77 1.77 0.65 -19.15
CA PHE A 77 0.93 0.94 -17.98
C PHE A 77 -0.54 1.22 -18.33
N ARG A 78 -0.93 1.37 -19.60
CA ARG A 78 -2.33 1.65 -19.99
C ARG A 78 -3.35 0.65 -19.44
N LYS A 79 -2.93 -0.57 -19.18
CA LYS A 79 -3.77 -1.63 -18.58
C LYS A 79 -4.24 -1.32 -17.16
N TYR A 80 -3.63 -0.34 -16.50
CA TYR A 80 -4.00 0.12 -15.16
C TYR A 80 -4.82 1.41 -15.19
N LEU A 81 -5.02 2.03 -16.36
CA LEU A 81 -5.71 3.31 -16.49
C LEU A 81 -7.24 3.11 -16.58
N PHE A 82 -7.81 2.74 -15.47
CA PHE A 82 -9.26 2.61 -15.29
C PHE A 82 -9.68 3.33 -14.01
N SER A 83 -10.81 4.07 -14.08
CA SER A 83 -11.37 4.71 -12.90
C SER A 83 -11.66 3.68 -11.82
N ASP A 84 -11.55 4.10 -10.57
CA ASP A 84 -11.76 3.30 -9.37
C ASP A 84 -10.72 2.18 -9.15
N TYR A 85 -9.65 2.11 -9.95
CA TYR A 85 -8.52 1.25 -9.63
C TYR A 85 -7.69 1.86 -8.50
N PHE A 86 -7.24 1.01 -7.59
CA PHE A 86 -6.33 1.37 -6.51
C PHE A 86 -4.92 0.96 -6.89
N LEU A 87 -4.05 1.95 -7.11
CA LEU A 87 -2.71 1.74 -7.66
C LEU A 87 -1.63 2.06 -6.65
N PHE A 88 -0.58 1.25 -6.68
CA PHE A 88 0.72 1.55 -6.13
C PHE A 88 1.66 1.89 -7.28
N VAL A 89 2.29 3.05 -7.20
CA VAL A 89 3.18 3.58 -8.23
C VAL A 89 4.56 3.84 -7.62
N ARG A 90 5.57 3.22 -8.17
CA ARG A 90 6.96 3.45 -7.82
C ARG A 90 7.68 4.12 -8.96
N GLY A 91 8.45 5.16 -8.65
CA GLY A 91 9.19 5.92 -9.63
C GLY A 91 10.41 6.58 -9.04
N ARG A 92 11.15 7.26 -9.91
CA ARG A 92 12.35 8.03 -9.55
C ARG A 92 12.19 9.46 -10.00
N VAL A 93 12.61 10.39 -9.16
CA VAL A 93 12.72 11.81 -9.51
C VAL A 93 14.08 12.04 -10.17
N GLN A 94 14.07 12.40 -11.44
CA GLN A 94 15.28 12.52 -12.27
C GLN A 94 15.14 13.70 -13.25
N PRO A 95 16.26 14.21 -13.81
CA PRO A 95 16.21 15.17 -14.90
C PRO A 95 15.48 14.62 -16.13
N LYS A 96 14.76 15.48 -16.84
CA LYS A 96 14.12 15.11 -18.10
C LYS A 96 15.18 14.76 -19.15
N PRO A 97 14.94 13.78 -20.05
CA PRO A 97 15.91 13.34 -21.04
C PRO A 97 16.41 14.44 -22.00
N TYR A 98 15.59 15.47 -22.22
CA TYR A 98 15.89 16.55 -23.17
C TYR A 98 16.12 17.91 -22.50
N ASN A 99 16.03 17.97 -21.15
CA ASN A 99 16.22 19.20 -20.40
C ASN A 99 16.67 18.91 -18.97
N ASP A 100 17.98 18.89 -18.75
CA ASP A 100 18.58 18.58 -17.45
C ASP A 100 18.21 19.55 -16.33
N LYS A 101 17.64 20.73 -16.69
CA LYS A 101 17.20 21.75 -15.72
C LYS A 101 15.81 21.49 -15.17
N GLU A 102 15.04 20.61 -15.81
CA GLU A 102 13.71 20.23 -15.37
C GLU A 102 13.70 18.80 -14.84
N LEU A 103 13.00 18.59 -13.73
CA LEU A 103 12.81 17.27 -13.15
C LEU A 103 11.50 16.63 -13.64
N GLU A 104 11.50 15.32 -13.68
CA GLU A 104 10.30 14.49 -13.88
C GLU A 104 10.22 13.39 -12.83
N PHE A 105 9.01 12.95 -12.53
CA PHE A 105 8.78 11.69 -11.83
C PHE A 105 8.64 10.57 -12.87
N LYS A 106 9.69 9.80 -13.05
CA LYS A 106 9.72 8.67 -13.99
C LYS A 106 9.14 7.43 -13.33
N ILE A 107 8.01 6.94 -13.82
CA ILE A 107 7.39 5.72 -13.33
C ILE A 107 8.25 4.52 -13.72
N ILE A 108 8.62 3.70 -12.72
CA ILE A 108 9.38 2.46 -12.88
C ILE A 108 8.43 1.26 -12.87
N SER A 109 7.47 1.25 -11.96
CA SER A 109 6.50 0.17 -11.83
C SER A 109 5.14 0.68 -11.35
N MET A 110 4.11 -0.03 -11.74
CA MET A 110 2.74 0.22 -11.35
C MET A 110 2.04 -1.12 -11.15
N VAL A 111 1.35 -1.30 -10.03
CA VAL A 111 0.57 -2.49 -9.73
C VAL A 111 -0.71 -2.11 -8.98
N GLN A 112 -1.70 -2.98 -9.01
CA GLN A 112 -2.89 -2.78 -8.17
C GLN A 112 -2.57 -3.06 -6.70
N LEU A 113 -3.12 -2.26 -5.79
CA LEU A 113 -2.94 -2.45 -4.35
C LEU A 113 -3.48 -3.81 -3.87
N SER A 114 -4.51 -4.35 -4.53
CA SER A 114 -5.03 -5.68 -4.25
C SER A 114 -3.98 -6.78 -4.52
N GLU A 115 -3.26 -6.67 -5.65
CA GLU A 115 -2.18 -7.61 -5.97
C GLU A 115 -1.04 -7.53 -4.96
N MET A 116 -0.70 -6.32 -4.50
CA MET A 116 0.32 -6.13 -3.45
C MET A 116 -0.09 -6.78 -2.13
N ARG A 117 -1.34 -6.57 -1.71
CA ARG A 117 -1.86 -7.17 -0.48
C ARG A 117 -1.70 -8.68 -0.48
N ASP A 118 -2.00 -9.31 -1.59
CA ASP A 118 -2.02 -10.78 -1.70
C ASP A 118 -0.62 -11.38 -1.93
N THR A 119 0.32 -10.61 -2.52
CA THR A 119 1.62 -11.15 -2.92
C THR A 119 2.80 -10.67 -2.09
N MET A 120 2.77 -9.45 -1.55
CA MET A 120 3.92 -8.83 -0.89
C MET A 120 3.92 -8.99 0.63
N ILE A 121 2.73 -9.06 1.24
CA ILE A 121 2.66 -9.28 2.69
C ILE A 121 2.67 -10.78 2.95
N LYS A 122 3.81 -11.29 3.42
CA LYS A 122 4.00 -12.71 3.67
C LYS A 122 3.62 -13.13 5.08
N GLU A 123 3.76 -12.23 6.03
CA GLU A 123 3.52 -12.51 7.43
C GLU A 123 2.87 -11.30 8.13
N MET A 124 1.91 -11.58 9.00
CA MET A 124 1.36 -10.66 9.98
C MET A 124 1.66 -11.22 11.36
N ASN A 125 2.35 -10.45 12.18
CA ASN A 125 2.67 -10.82 13.57
C ASN A 125 1.94 -9.87 14.53
N VAL A 126 1.05 -10.42 15.33
CA VAL A 126 0.34 -9.72 16.41
C VAL A 126 1.14 -9.83 17.69
N LEU A 127 1.35 -8.72 18.38
CA LEU A 127 2.13 -8.62 19.62
C LEU A 127 1.17 -8.48 20.80
N LEU A 128 1.15 -9.45 21.69
CA LEU A 128 0.29 -9.48 22.88
C LEU A 128 1.12 -9.51 24.16
N PRO A 129 1.06 -8.47 25.02
CA PRO A 129 1.52 -8.61 26.38
C PRO A 129 0.77 -9.73 27.09
N VAL A 130 1.46 -10.53 27.90
CA VAL A 130 0.85 -11.70 28.58
C VAL A 130 -0.30 -11.29 29.50
N GLU A 131 -0.19 -10.10 30.10
CA GLU A 131 -1.19 -9.50 30.97
C GLU A 131 -2.51 -9.18 30.24
N ASP A 132 -2.46 -8.94 28.93
CA ASP A 132 -3.63 -8.59 28.10
C ASP A 132 -4.31 -9.83 27.52
N VAL A 133 -3.71 -11.02 27.67
CA VAL A 133 -4.27 -12.27 27.15
C VAL A 133 -5.43 -12.75 28.03
N THR A 134 -6.64 -12.43 27.61
CA THR A 134 -7.88 -12.84 28.28
C THR A 134 -8.66 -13.85 27.44
N PRO A 135 -9.53 -14.69 28.03
CA PRO A 135 -10.40 -15.58 27.27
C PRO A 135 -11.30 -14.84 26.26
N THR A 136 -11.72 -13.61 26.58
CA THR A 136 -12.53 -12.79 25.69
C THR A 136 -11.72 -12.36 24.49
N LEU A 137 -10.50 -11.80 24.69
CA LEU A 137 -9.61 -11.40 23.61
C LEU A 137 -9.28 -12.57 22.68
N VAL A 138 -8.97 -13.72 23.24
CA VAL A 138 -8.65 -14.94 22.46
C VAL A 138 -9.82 -15.35 21.59
N ARG A 139 -11.04 -15.33 22.12
CA ARG A 139 -12.26 -15.68 21.36
C ARG A 139 -12.49 -14.70 20.21
N GLU A 140 -12.50 -13.40 20.51
CA GLU A 140 -12.79 -12.36 19.54
C GLU A 140 -11.72 -12.30 18.42
N LEU A 141 -10.44 -12.36 18.79
CA LEU A 141 -9.34 -12.40 17.82
C LEU A 141 -9.43 -13.65 16.94
N THR A 142 -9.79 -14.80 17.51
CA THR A 142 -9.99 -16.06 16.77
C THR A 142 -11.13 -15.91 15.74
N GLU A 143 -12.23 -15.28 16.10
CA GLU A 143 -13.34 -15.02 15.18
C GLU A 143 -12.92 -14.11 14.03
N LYS A 144 -12.22 -13.00 14.34
CA LYS A 144 -11.70 -12.06 13.33
C LYS A 144 -10.71 -12.73 12.37
N VAL A 145 -9.81 -13.54 12.87
CA VAL A 145 -8.86 -14.32 12.06
C VAL A 145 -9.57 -15.32 11.15
N LYS A 146 -10.62 -16.00 11.65
CA LYS A 146 -11.42 -16.93 10.84
C LYS A 146 -12.20 -16.24 9.73
N GLU A 147 -12.70 -15.02 9.98
CA GLU A 147 -13.41 -14.22 8.98
C GLU A 147 -12.45 -13.67 7.91
N ALA A 148 -11.23 -13.32 8.30
CA ALA A 148 -10.22 -12.69 7.45
C ALA A 148 -9.36 -13.71 6.70
N LYS A 149 -9.97 -14.71 6.04
CA LYS A 149 -9.23 -15.74 5.28
C LYS A 149 -8.41 -15.12 4.14
N GLY A 150 -7.16 -15.56 3.99
CA GLY A 150 -6.23 -15.08 2.96
C GLY A 150 -4.98 -15.96 2.82
N GLU A 151 -3.90 -15.37 2.31
CA GLU A 151 -2.64 -16.07 2.03
C GLU A 151 -1.47 -15.64 2.94
N THR A 152 -1.65 -14.59 3.75
CA THR A 152 -0.63 -14.09 4.68
C THR A 152 -0.50 -15.00 5.90
N LEU A 153 0.71 -15.40 6.24
CA LEU A 153 0.97 -16.19 7.46
C LEU A 153 0.59 -15.38 8.69
N PHE A 154 -0.11 -16.02 9.62
CA PHE A 154 -0.52 -15.37 10.86
C PHE A 154 0.30 -15.90 12.04
N ARG A 155 0.92 -14.99 12.76
CA ARG A 155 1.73 -15.26 13.94
C ARG A 155 1.20 -14.42 15.11
N ILE A 156 1.31 -14.98 16.32
CA ILE A 156 1.10 -14.27 17.56
C ILE A 156 2.37 -14.37 18.40
N SER A 157 2.89 -13.25 18.84
CA SER A 157 4.00 -13.16 19.78
C SER A 157 3.46 -12.70 21.13
N VAL A 158 3.45 -13.57 22.11
CA VAL A 158 3.11 -13.25 23.49
C VAL A 158 4.38 -12.84 24.23
N ILE A 159 4.36 -11.68 24.87
CA ILE A 159 5.52 -11.08 25.52
C ILE A 159 5.24 -10.96 27.01
N ASP A 160 6.07 -11.59 27.82
CA ASP A 160 6.14 -11.36 29.25
C ASP A 160 7.34 -10.43 29.54
N ARG A 161 7.03 -9.19 29.91
CA ARG A 161 8.06 -8.17 30.17
C ARG A 161 8.77 -8.36 31.51
N GLU A 162 8.08 -8.92 32.51
CA GLU A 162 8.65 -9.17 33.82
C GLU A 162 9.62 -10.36 33.78
N ALA A 163 9.22 -11.43 33.14
CA ALA A 163 10.07 -12.61 32.95
C ALA A 163 11.11 -12.47 31.83
N HIS A 164 11.08 -11.38 31.03
CA HIS A 164 11.89 -11.21 29.83
C HIS A 164 11.79 -12.36 28.82
N VAL A 165 10.60 -12.96 28.68
CA VAL A 165 10.32 -14.09 27.79
C VAL A 165 9.37 -13.68 26.68
N SER A 166 9.62 -14.19 25.50
CA SER A 166 8.73 -14.04 24.34
C SER A 166 8.42 -15.42 23.75
N LEU A 167 7.14 -15.71 23.55
CA LEU A 167 6.66 -16.92 22.92
C LEU A 167 6.00 -16.59 21.58
N SER A 168 6.54 -17.14 20.50
CA SER A 168 5.96 -17.01 19.17
C SER A 168 5.13 -18.21 18.79
N LEU A 169 3.87 -17.99 18.46
CA LEU A 169 2.91 -18.99 18.04
C LEU A 169 2.56 -18.81 16.56
N PHE A 170 2.65 -19.85 15.78
CA PHE A 170 2.23 -19.86 14.39
C PHE A 170 0.88 -20.53 14.23
N SER A 171 0.00 -19.90 13.46
CA SER A 171 -1.19 -20.61 13.00
C SER A 171 -0.82 -21.50 11.81
N LYS A 172 -0.85 -22.81 12.01
CA LYS A 172 -0.63 -23.80 10.94
C LYS A 172 -1.84 -23.92 10.00
N SER A 173 -3.03 -23.62 10.49
CA SER A 173 -4.31 -23.88 9.82
C SER A 173 -5.00 -22.64 9.27
N HIS A 174 -4.58 -21.45 9.69
CA HIS A 174 -5.23 -20.20 9.30
C HIS A 174 -4.18 -19.23 8.78
N LYS A 175 -4.33 -18.87 7.52
CA LYS A 175 -3.71 -17.70 6.90
C LYS A 175 -4.75 -16.60 6.84
N VAL A 176 -4.31 -15.35 6.89
CA VAL A 176 -5.18 -14.18 6.93
C VAL A 176 -5.01 -13.29 5.71
N SER A 177 -6.04 -12.51 5.43
CA SER A 177 -5.97 -11.29 4.62
C SER A 177 -6.05 -10.08 5.55
N LEU A 178 -5.33 -9.02 5.24
CA LEU A 178 -5.39 -7.79 6.02
C LEU A 178 -6.68 -7.02 5.69
N THR A 179 -7.81 -7.58 6.12
CA THR A 179 -9.13 -6.95 5.96
C THR A 179 -9.27 -5.76 6.89
N GLN A 180 -10.06 -4.76 6.48
CA GLN A 180 -10.38 -3.63 7.34
C GLN A 180 -10.95 -4.08 8.68
N SER A 181 -11.81 -5.11 8.71
CA SER A 181 -12.41 -5.64 9.94
C SER A 181 -11.36 -6.17 10.94
N LEU A 182 -10.36 -6.93 10.46
CA LEU A 182 -9.28 -7.43 11.31
C LEU A 182 -8.41 -6.29 11.83
N VAL A 183 -8.03 -5.39 10.94
CA VAL A 183 -7.15 -4.27 11.26
C VAL A 183 -7.81 -3.29 12.22
N SER A 184 -9.06 -2.87 11.96
CA SER A 184 -9.79 -1.99 12.87
C SER A 184 -9.97 -2.64 14.24
N TYR A 185 -10.21 -3.94 14.30
CA TYR A 185 -10.28 -4.66 15.58
C TYR A 185 -8.97 -4.55 16.36
N LEU A 186 -7.81 -4.73 15.70
CA LEU A 186 -6.51 -4.60 16.35
C LEU A 186 -6.24 -3.17 16.83
N ASP A 187 -6.53 -2.18 15.98
CA ASP A 187 -6.35 -0.76 16.28
C ASP A 187 -7.27 -0.30 17.42
N ASP A 188 -8.56 -0.66 17.39
CA ASP A 188 -9.56 -0.29 18.39
C ASP A 188 -9.25 -0.90 19.78
N ASN A 189 -8.57 -2.04 19.82
CA ASN A 189 -8.13 -2.69 21.05
C ASN A 189 -6.67 -2.40 21.41
N GLU A 190 -6.03 -1.43 20.73
CA GLU A 190 -4.63 -1.03 20.94
C GLU A 190 -3.62 -2.20 20.81
N ILE A 191 -3.99 -3.23 20.05
CA ILE A 191 -3.16 -4.41 19.82
C ILE A 191 -2.11 -4.09 18.77
N LYS A 192 -0.84 -4.15 19.15
CA LYS A 192 0.27 -3.92 18.22
C LYS A 192 0.47 -5.09 17.27
N TYR A 193 0.81 -4.78 16.04
CA TYR A 193 1.15 -5.78 15.02
C TYR A 193 2.26 -5.25 14.11
N SER A 194 2.92 -6.18 13.41
CA SER A 194 3.88 -5.90 12.35
C SER A 194 3.56 -6.77 11.13
N ILE A 195 3.93 -6.27 9.95
CA ILE A 195 3.81 -7.01 8.69
C ILE A 195 5.19 -7.15 8.05
N ALA A 196 5.41 -8.26 7.31
CA ALA A 196 6.65 -8.56 6.59
C ALA A 196 6.36 -9.21 5.22
#